data_de1bea110d2b23f1b3788fb213715adf
#
_entry.id   de1bea110d2b23f1b3788fb213715adf
#
_cell.length_a   1.000
_cell.length_b   1.000
_cell.length_c   1.000
_cell.angle_alpha   90.00
_cell.angle_beta   90.00
_cell.angle_gamma   90.00
#
_symmetry.space_group_name_H-M   'P 1'
#
loop_
_entity.id
_entity.type
_entity.pdbx_description
1 polymer ?
#
loop_
_entity_poly.entity_id
_entity_poly.type
_entity_poly.pdbx_seq_one_letter_code
_entity_poly.pdbx_strand_id
1 'polypeptide(L)'
;MHFQYAIAKKLHVFMEKPLTVDGPTSRRMFRLGEEAAAKNLKVGVGLMVRHCQGRQELYQRIRDGQIGEIVAMRAYRMGSGGGTAGPKPEGM
;
A
#
# COMPACT_ATOMS: atom_id res chain seq x y z
N MET A 1 13.20 3.81 -8.27
CA MET A 1 13.92 3.68 -9.54
C MET A 1 13.45 2.49 -10.37
N HIS A 2 13.19 1.30 -9.82
CA HIS A 2 12.73 0.13 -10.58
C HIS A 2 11.43 0.38 -11.34
N PHE A 3 10.44 1.02 -10.71
CA PHE A 3 9.14 1.32 -11.35
C PHE A 3 9.30 2.21 -12.59
N GLN A 4 10.10 3.28 -12.49
CA GLN A 4 10.39 4.14 -13.65
C GLN A 4 11.05 3.38 -14.81
N TYR A 5 12.00 2.50 -14.49
CA TYR A 5 12.65 1.66 -15.48
C TYR A 5 11.67 0.72 -16.17
N ALA A 6 10.80 0.06 -15.40
CA ALA A 6 9.77 -0.82 -15.94
C ALA A 6 8.82 -0.10 -16.89
N ILE A 7 8.36 1.11 -16.52
CA ILE A 7 7.50 1.95 -17.39
C ILE A 7 8.23 2.33 -18.68
N ALA A 8 9.52 2.71 -18.60
CA ALA A 8 10.32 3.02 -19.77
C ALA A 8 10.48 1.80 -20.71
N LYS A 9 10.49 0.61 -20.15
CA LYS A 9 10.52 -0.66 -20.90
C LYS A 9 9.13 -1.18 -21.30
N LYS A 10 8.07 -0.41 -21.05
CA LYS A 10 6.67 -0.77 -21.36
C LYS A 10 6.21 -2.07 -20.70
N LEU A 11 6.68 -2.33 -19.47
CA LEU A 11 6.33 -3.52 -18.72
C LEU A 11 5.17 -3.24 -17.76
N HIS A 12 4.25 -4.21 -17.62
CA HIS A 12 3.33 -4.25 -16.50
C HIS A 12 4.10 -4.50 -15.21
N VAL A 13 3.62 -3.97 -14.10
CA VAL A 13 4.36 -4.01 -12.82
C VAL A 13 3.49 -4.56 -11.71
N PHE A 14 4.01 -5.51 -10.96
CA PHE A 14 3.52 -5.83 -9.64
C PHE A 14 4.62 -5.49 -8.63
N MET A 15 4.28 -4.75 -7.58
CA MET A 15 5.24 -4.36 -6.56
C MET A 15 4.66 -4.53 -5.16
N GLU A 16 5.53 -4.72 -4.18
CA GLU A 16 5.16 -4.82 -2.78
C GLU A 16 5.23 -3.48 -2.06
N LYS A 17 4.55 -3.40 -0.94
CA LYS A 17 4.66 -2.26 0.00
C LYS A 17 6.06 -2.28 0.68
N PRO A 18 6.57 -1.14 1.14
CA PRO A 18 6.08 0.22 0.91
C PRO A 18 6.46 0.72 -0.50
N LEU A 19 5.58 1.53 -1.10
CA LEU A 19 5.86 2.11 -2.41
C LEU A 19 6.87 3.24 -2.36
N THR A 20 6.85 3.99 -1.25
CA THR A 20 7.69 5.16 -1.02
C THR A 20 7.94 5.33 0.48
N VAL A 21 8.93 6.11 0.83
CA VAL A 21 9.31 6.38 2.22
C VAL A 21 9.32 7.87 2.57
N ASP A 22 9.10 8.75 1.59
CA ASP A 22 9.11 10.20 1.77
C ASP A 22 8.15 10.93 0.81
N GLY A 23 7.90 12.20 1.06
CA GLY A 23 7.00 13.03 0.26
C GLY A 23 7.48 13.26 -1.19
N PRO A 24 8.75 13.58 -1.45
CA PRO A 24 9.28 13.74 -2.81
C PRO A 24 9.11 12.47 -3.66
N THR A 25 9.45 11.29 -3.13
CA THR A 25 9.28 10.03 -3.85
C THR A 25 7.82 9.66 -4.03
N SER A 26 6.93 10.01 -3.08
CA SER A 26 5.49 9.84 -3.24
C SER A 26 4.94 10.65 -4.42
N ARG A 27 5.28 11.93 -4.50
CA ARG A 27 4.89 12.78 -5.66
C ARG A 27 5.41 12.25 -6.99
N ARG A 28 6.64 11.72 -6.98
CA ARG A 28 7.21 11.07 -8.18
C ARG A 28 6.44 9.80 -8.54
N MET A 29 6.04 9.00 -7.56
CA MET A 29 5.28 7.77 -7.78
C MET A 29 3.91 8.06 -8.40
N PHE A 30 3.20 9.11 -7.97
CA PHE A 30 1.96 9.54 -8.60
C PHE A 30 2.14 9.86 -10.09
N ARG A 31 3.13 10.68 -10.44
CA ARG A 31 3.43 11.01 -11.85
C ARG A 31 3.77 9.78 -12.68
N LEU A 32 4.53 8.86 -12.12
CA LEU A 32 4.84 7.59 -12.80
C LEU A 32 3.60 6.70 -12.96
N GLY A 33 2.64 6.76 -12.03
CA GLY A 33 1.36 6.08 -12.15
C GLY A 33 0.52 6.65 -13.30
N GLU A 34 0.46 7.96 -13.44
CA GLU A 34 -0.19 8.64 -14.57
C GLU A 34 0.48 8.27 -15.91
N GLU A 35 1.80 8.26 -15.96
CA GLU A 35 2.57 7.84 -17.14
C GLU A 35 2.29 6.37 -17.50
N ALA A 36 2.22 5.48 -16.51
CA ALA A 36 1.88 4.08 -16.74
C ALA A 36 0.47 3.93 -17.31
N ALA A 37 -0.51 4.67 -16.75
CA ALA A 37 -1.88 4.68 -17.23
C ALA A 37 -1.98 5.18 -18.68
N ALA A 38 -1.29 6.27 -19.04
CA ALA A 38 -1.23 6.82 -20.39
C ALA A 38 -0.64 5.82 -21.40
N LYS A 39 0.25 4.95 -20.97
CA LYS A 39 0.84 3.87 -21.76
C LYS A 39 0.04 2.55 -21.70
N ASN A 40 -1.16 2.55 -21.12
CA ASN A 40 -1.99 1.36 -20.87
C ASN A 40 -1.25 0.24 -20.13
N LEU A 41 -0.29 0.57 -19.26
CA LEU A 41 0.42 -0.38 -18.42
C LEU A 41 -0.38 -0.65 -17.14
N LYS A 42 -0.43 -1.90 -16.74
CA LYS A 42 -1.13 -2.31 -15.53
C LYS A 42 -0.15 -2.33 -14.36
N VAL A 43 -0.58 -1.75 -13.24
CA VAL A 43 0.22 -1.66 -12.02
C VAL A 43 -0.57 -2.24 -10.87
N GLY A 44 -0.03 -3.27 -10.24
CA GLY A 44 -0.59 -3.89 -9.05
C GLY A 44 0.32 -3.69 -7.84
N VAL A 45 -0.30 -3.62 -6.66
CA VAL A 45 0.43 -3.49 -5.38
C VAL A 45 0.02 -4.62 -4.46
N GLY A 46 1.00 -5.29 -3.86
CA GLY A 46 0.82 -6.34 -2.88
C GLY A 46 0.28 -5.80 -1.56
N LEU A 47 -1.03 -5.88 -1.39
CA LEU A 47 -1.74 -5.52 -0.17
C LEU A 47 -2.41 -6.76 0.40
N MET A 48 -1.63 -7.61 1.07
CA MET A 48 -2.04 -8.91 1.58
C MET A 48 -3.37 -8.89 2.34
N VAL A 49 -3.57 -7.89 3.19
CA VAL A 49 -4.82 -7.76 3.99
C VAL A 49 -6.03 -7.49 3.11
N ARG A 50 -5.87 -6.67 2.07
CA ARG A 50 -6.93 -6.29 1.14
C ARG A 50 -7.46 -7.49 0.33
N HIS A 51 -6.57 -8.42 0.00
CA HIS A 51 -6.88 -9.58 -0.83
C HIS A 51 -7.22 -10.85 -0.03
N CYS A 52 -7.32 -10.74 1.29
CA CYS A 52 -7.74 -11.84 2.16
C CYS A 52 -9.26 -12.05 2.04
N GLN A 53 -9.68 -13.22 1.56
CA GLN A 53 -11.10 -13.55 1.34
C GLN A 53 -11.94 -13.38 2.60
N GLY A 54 -11.51 -13.90 3.75
CA GLY A 54 -12.24 -13.76 5.01
C GLY A 54 -12.44 -12.31 5.43
N ARG A 55 -11.49 -11.42 5.14
CA ARG A 55 -11.64 -9.98 5.43
C ARG A 55 -12.53 -9.27 4.44
N GLN A 56 -12.55 -9.69 3.19
CA GLN A 56 -13.49 -9.19 2.19
C GLN A 56 -14.92 -9.59 2.55
N GLU A 57 -15.13 -10.83 2.96
CA GLU A 57 -16.42 -11.31 3.45
C GLU A 57 -16.89 -10.53 4.68
N LEU A 58 -16.02 -10.36 5.68
CA LEU A 58 -16.33 -9.55 6.86
C LEU A 58 -16.71 -8.10 6.48
N TYR A 59 -15.93 -7.48 5.60
CA TYR A 59 -16.24 -6.14 5.11
C TYR A 59 -17.61 -6.07 4.44
N GLN A 60 -17.96 -7.07 3.62
CA GLN A 60 -19.25 -7.14 2.95
C GLN A 60 -20.39 -7.29 3.97
N ARG A 61 -20.27 -8.17 4.96
CA ARG A 61 -21.25 -8.34 6.03
C ARG A 61 -21.49 -7.06 6.82
N ILE A 62 -20.45 -6.31 7.10
CA ILE A 62 -20.54 -4.99 7.75
C ILE A 62 -21.31 -4.03 6.86
N ARG A 63 -21.00 -3.96 5.57
CA ARG A 63 -21.71 -3.09 4.62
C ARG A 63 -23.18 -3.45 4.45
N ASP A 64 -23.51 -4.72 4.53
CA ASP A 64 -24.87 -5.24 4.45
C ASP A 64 -25.68 -4.98 5.75
N GLY A 65 -25.09 -4.30 6.73
CA GLY A 65 -25.75 -3.92 7.97
C GLY A 65 -25.91 -5.05 8.99
N GLN A 66 -25.21 -6.18 8.83
CA GLN A 66 -25.37 -7.33 9.73
C GLN A 66 -24.99 -7.03 11.19
N ILE A 67 -24.18 -6.01 11.44
CA ILE A 67 -23.84 -5.55 12.79
C ILE A 67 -24.56 -4.25 13.19
N GLY A 68 -25.48 -3.78 12.36
CA GLY A 68 -26.18 -2.51 12.56
C GLY A 68 -25.32 -1.28 12.29
N GLU A 69 -25.70 -0.15 12.85
CA GLU A 69 -24.97 1.11 12.69
C GLU A 69 -23.67 1.12 13.49
N ILE A 70 -22.57 1.52 12.83
CA ILE A 70 -21.27 1.64 13.47
C ILE A 70 -21.19 2.99 14.17
N VAL A 71 -21.30 3.00 15.50
CA VAL A 71 -21.19 4.23 16.31
C VAL A 71 -19.77 4.52 16.79
N ALA A 72 -18.92 3.50 16.88
CA ALA A 72 -17.51 3.65 17.21
C ALA A 72 -16.68 2.47 16.70
N MET A 73 -15.41 2.72 16.39
CA MET A 73 -14.45 1.68 16.04
C MET A 73 -13.17 1.83 16.85
N ARG A 74 -12.63 0.72 17.34
CA ARG A 74 -11.34 0.69 18.02
C ARG A 74 -10.49 -0.47 17.47
N ALA A 75 -9.28 -0.18 17.07
CA ALA A 75 -8.37 -1.18 16.54
C ALA A 75 -7.09 -1.24 17.38
N TYR A 76 -6.64 -2.46 17.67
CA TYR A 76 -5.38 -2.71 18.35
C TYR A 76 -4.48 -3.54 17.44
N ARG A 77 -3.27 -3.06 17.21
CA ARG A 77 -2.22 -3.87 16.59
C ARG A 77 -1.31 -4.42 17.66
N MET A 78 -1.53 -5.66 18.03
CA MET A 78 -0.67 -6.38 18.94
C MET A 78 0.39 -7.12 18.14
N GLY A 79 1.63 -6.70 18.23
CA GLY A 79 2.78 -7.31 17.58
C GLY A 79 3.99 -7.19 18.48
N SER A 80 4.88 -8.17 18.45
CA SER A 80 6.22 -8.03 19.03
C SER A 80 6.87 -6.80 18.41
N GLY A 81 7.27 -5.85 19.24
CA GLY A 81 7.71 -4.51 18.93
C GLY A 81 8.35 -4.37 17.57
N GLY A 82 7.71 -3.56 16.71
CA GLY A 82 8.39 -3.05 15.53
C GLY A 82 9.67 -2.40 15.99
N GLY A 83 10.80 -2.82 15.43
CA GLY A 83 12.09 -2.36 15.86
C GLY A 83 12.09 -0.84 16.03
N THR A 84 12.37 -0.39 17.23
CA THR A 84 12.80 0.98 17.40
C THR A 84 13.99 1.17 16.48
N ALA A 85 13.94 2.18 15.65
CA ALA A 85 15.13 2.58 14.92
C ALA A 85 16.29 2.60 15.93
N GLY A 86 17.37 1.90 15.64
CA GLY A 86 18.55 1.92 16.47
C GLY A 86 19.02 3.36 16.73
N PRO A 87 19.92 3.59 17.65
CA PRO A 87 20.44 4.92 17.89
C PRO A 87 20.92 5.53 16.57
N LYS A 88 20.66 6.83 16.41
CA LYS A 88 21.11 7.57 15.24
C LYS A 88 22.62 7.30 15.02
N PRO A 89 23.05 6.92 13.82
CA PRO A 89 24.48 6.74 13.54
C PRO A 89 25.27 8.00 13.86
N GLU A 90 26.44 7.85 14.46
CA GLU A 90 27.34 8.99 14.69
C GLU A 90 27.68 9.64 13.35
N GLY A 91 27.55 10.95 13.27
CA GLY A 91 27.90 11.74 12.07
C GLY A 91 26.73 12.02 11.11
N MET A 92 25.50 11.72 11.47
CA MET A 92 24.30 12.09 10.72
C MET A 92 23.61 13.33 11.29
#